data_6e606dc73e402823879a89d7b24fb661
#
_entry.id   6e606dc73e402823879a89d7b24fb661
#
_cell.length_a   1.000
_cell.length_b   1.000
_cell.length_c   1.000
_cell.angle_alpha   90.00
_cell.angle_beta   90.00
_cell.angle_gamma   90.00
#
_symmetry.space_group_name_H-M   'P 1'
#
loop_
_entity.id
_entity.type
_entity.pdbx_description
1 polymer ?
#
loop_
_entity_poly.entity_id
_entity_poly.type
_entity_poly.pdbx_seq_one_letter_code
_entity_poly.pdbx_strand_id
1 'polypeptide(L)'
;RKAILKQIKAALVPHLRAEEKIVYNGIYAVKDKEAKQDSAEGYMEHQLAEKMLVTLEHIDNAMSPEFSAGSKVLKEMVEHHVEEEESNVWKDVKNHFSSEQRVEMNKRFLARKKQVEPAAA
;
A
#
# COMPACT_ATOMS: atom_id res chain seq x y z
N ARG A 1 12.43 -14.07 12.50
CA ARG A 1 12.17 -13.44 11.19
C ARG A 1 10.73 -13.65 10.71
N LYS A 2 10.19 -14.85 10.88
CA LYS A 2 8.79 -15.13 10.49
C LYS A 2 7.78 -14.33 11.32
N ALA A 3 8.04 -14.13 12.61
CA ALA A 3 7.18 -13.33 13.47
C ALA A 3 7.16 -11.86 13.03
N ILE A 4 8.31 -11.32 12.62
CA ILE A 4 8.42 -9.95 12.09
C ILE A 4 7.67 -9.84 10.78
N LEU A 5 7.81 -10.82 9.90
CA LEU A 5 7.08 -10.86 8.62
C LEU A 5 5.56 -10.80 8.84
N LYS A 6 5.06 -11.58 9.80
CA LYS A 6 3.64 -11.58 10.16
C LYS A 6 3.18 -10.22 10.66
N GLN A 7 3.99 -9.54 11.48
CA GLN A 7 3.70 -8.19 11.97
C GLN A 7 3.68 -7.18 10.83
N ILE A 8 4.62 -7.27 9.89
CA ILE A 8 4.67 -6.39 8.70
C ILE A 8 3.40 -6.57 7.88
N LYS A 9 3.00 -7.80 7.60
CA LYS A 9 1.79 -8.10 6.85
C LYS A 9 0.55 -7.55 7.53
N ALA A 10 0.42 -7.75 8.84
CA ALA A 10 -0.73 -7.30 9.62
C ALA A 10 -0.87 -5.78 9.63
N ALA A 11 0.24 -5.04 9.58
CA ALA A 11 0.23 -3.59 9.51
C ALA A 11 0.03 -3.08 8.07
N LEU A 12 0.70 -3.72 7.11
CA LEU A 12 0.75 -3.23 5.73
C LEU A 12 -0.54 -3.48 4.97
N VAL A 13 -1.11 -4.67 5.00
CA VAL A 13 -2.28 -5.01 4.17
C VAL A 13 -3.50 -4.12 4.43
N PRO A 14 -3.91 -3.85 5.68
CA PRO A 14 -5.01 -2.90 5.93
C PRO A 14 -4.72 -1.51 5.37
N HIS A 15 -3.48 -1.05 5.47
CA HIS A 15 -3.05 0.24 4.93
C HIS A 15 -3.20 0.26 3.40
N LEU A 16 -2.73 -0.77 2.71
CA LEU A 16 -2.84 -0.88 1.25
C LEU A 16 -4.29 -0.90 0.79
N ARG A 17 -5.15 -1.63 1.48
CA ARG A 17 -6.59 -1.69 1.14
C ARG A 17 -7.29 -0.35 1.34
N ALA A 18 -6.95 0.36 2.41
CA ALA A 18 -7.50 1.69 2.67
C ALA A 18 -7.04 2.69 1.61
N GLU A 19 -5.77 2.66 1.21
CA GLU A 19 -5.27 3.50 0.13
C GLU A 19 -6.00 3.24 -1.17
N GLU A 20 -6.19 1.97 -1.54
CA GLU A 20 -6.90 1.58 -2.77
C GLU A 20 -8.33 2.10 -2.76
N LYS A 21 -9.06 1.85 -1.70
CA LYS A 21 -10.47 2.20 -1.61
C LYS A 21 -10.69 3.71 -1.61
N ILE A 22 -9.94 4.44 -0.82
CA ILE A 22 -10.21 5.85 -0.58
C ILE A 22 -9.37 6.76 -1.48
N VAL A 23 -8.06 6.53 -1.53
CA VAL A 23 -7.15 7.42 -2.25
C VAL A 23 -7.12 7.09 -3.74
N TYR A 24 -6.79 5.87 -4.11
CA TYR A 24 -6.62 5.49 -5.52
C TYR A 24 -7.95 5.52 -6.28
N ASN A 25 -9.01 4.98 -5.70
CA ASN A 25 -10.33 5.05 -6.34
C ASN A 25 -10.80 6.50 -6.45
N GLY A 26 -10.49 7.33 -5.45
CA GLY A 26 -10.82 8.75 -5.47
C GLY A 26 -10.13 9.48 -6.61
N ILE A 27 -8.82 9.33 -6.77
CA ILE A 27 -8.08 9.99 -7.83
C ILE A 27 -8.35 9.38 -9.21
N TYR A 28 -8.67 8.09 -9.28
CA TYR A 28 -9.06 7.46 -10.54
C TYR A 28 -10.36 8.01 -11.08
N ALA A 29 -11.29 8.38 -10.21
CA ALA A 29 -12.59 8.96 -10.59
C ALA A 29 -12.46 10.39 -11.14
N VAL A 30 -11.35 11.07 -10.89
CA VAL A 30 -11.09 12.41 -11.42
C VAL A 30 -10.84 12.31 -12.93
N LYS A 31 -11.36 13.27 -13.68
CA LYS A 31 -11.15 13.33 -15.14
C LYS A 31 -9.77 13.90 -15.48
N ASP A 32 -8.72 13.18 -15.10
CA ASP A 32 -7.34 13.56 -15.36
C ASP A 32 -6.54 12.30 -15.68
N LYS A 33 -5.91 12.29 -16.83
CA LYS A 33 -5.17 11.14 -17.35
C LYS A 33 -3.99 10.77 -16.45
N GLU A 34 -3.25 11.77 -15.96
CA GLU A 34 -2.10 11.56 -15.09
C GLU A 34 -2.51 10.96 -13.74
N ALA A 35 -3.58 11.49 -13.15
CA ALA A 35 -4.12 10.96 -11.90
C ALA A 35 -4.58 9.51 -12.04
N LYS A 36 -5.23 9.18 -13.15
CA LYS A 36 -5.64 7.79 -13.42
C LYS A 36 -4.45 6.86 -13.57
N GLN A 37 -3.40 7.31 -14.24
CA GLN A 37 -2.17 6.52 -14.41
C GLN A 37 -1.48 6.30 -13.07
N ASP A 38 -1.37 7.33 -12.25
CA ASP A 38 -0.76 7.25 -10.92
C ASP A 38 -1.52 6.26 -10.02
N SER A 39 -2.85 6.29 -10.08
CA SER A 39 -3.71 5.36 -9.36
C SER A 39 -3.49 3.91 -9.81
N ALA A 40 -3.48 3.67 -11.11
CA ALA A 40 -3.26 2.34 -11.67
C ALA A 40 -1.87 1.80 -11.30
N GLU A 41 -0.86 2.65 -11.35
CA GLU A 41 0.50 2.28 -10.94
C GLU A 41 0.55 1.90 -9.47
N GLY A 42 -0.11 2.66 -8.61
CA GLY A 42 -0.21 2.36 -7.18
C GLY A 42 -0.81 0.99 -6.91
N TYR A 43 -1.89 0.64 -7.60
CA TYR A 43 -2.49 -0.70 -7.51
C TYR A 43 -1.51 -1.79 -7.91
N MET A 44 -0.78 -1.59 -8.99
CA MET A 44 0.20 -2.59 -9.47
C MET A 44 1.36 -2.76 -8.49
N GLU A 45 1.84 -1.68 -7.92
CA GLU A 45 2.89 -1.72 -6.90
C GLU A 45 2.42 -2.48 -5.65
N HIS A 46 1.16 -2.28 -5.24
CA HIS A 46 0.56 -3.03 -4.14
C HIS A 46 0.52 -4.53 -4.44
N GLN A 47 0.10 -4.90 -5.65
CA GLN A 47 0.05 -6.30 -6.07
C GLN A 47 1.42 -6.97 -6.02
N LEU A 48 2.47 -6.28 -6.46
CA LEU A 48 3.83 -6.79 -6.44
C LEU A 48 4.35 -6.97 -5.01
N ALA A 49 4.10 -6.00 -4.14
CA ALA A 49 4.51 -6.08 -2.74
C ALA A 49 3.80 -7.24 -2.01
N GLU A 50 2.49 -7.39 -2.24
CA GLU A 50 1.72 -8.48 -1.64
C GLU A 50 2.18 -9.85 -2.13
N LYS A 51 2.50 -9.95 -3.43
CA LYS A 51 3.04 -11.19 -4.01
C LYS A 51 4.36 -11.56 -3.35
N MET A 52 5.22 -10.58 -3.08
CA MET A 52 6.48 -10.82 -2.38
C MET A 52 6.25 -11.27 -0.93
N LEU A 53 5.26 -10.69 -0.24
CA LEU A 53 4.88 -11.13 1.10
C LEU A 53 4.48 -12.62 1.10
N VAL A 54 3.65 -13.02 0.13
CA VAL A 54 3.22 -14.42 0.00
C VAL A 54 4.42 -15.32 -0.31
N THR A 55 5.31 -14.89 -1.19
CA THR A 55 6.53 -15.62 -1.51
C THR A 55 7.37 -15.87 -0.25
N LEU A 56 7.57 -14.85 0.56
CA LEU A 56 8.34 -14.96 1.82
C LEU A 56 7.67 -15.89 2.82
N GLU A 57 6.33 -15.85 2.90
CA GLU A 57 5.59 -16.75 3.79
C GLU A 57 5.79 -18.21 3.44
N HIS A 58 6.00 -18.53 2.16
CA HIS A 58 6.18 -19.89 1.68
C HIS A 58 7.64 -20.37 1.69
N ILE A 59 8.59 -19.52 2.07
CA ILE A 59 9.98 -19.93 2.28
C ILE A 59 10.10 -20.49 3.69
N ASP A 60 10.39 -21.79 3.79
CA ASP A 60 10.42 -22.48 5.08
C ASP A 60 11.56 -22.01 5.99
N ASN A 61 12.76 -21.87 5.43
CA ASN A 61 13.93 -21.44 6.20
C ASN A 61 14.15 -19.93 6.16
N ALA A 62 13.75 -19.25 7.23
CA ALA A 62 13.89 -17.80 7.36
C ALA A 62 15.34 -17.34 7.44
N MET A 63 16.30 -18.25 7.54
CA MET A 63 17.73 -17.94 7.53
C MET A 63 18.37 -18.22 6.18
N SER A 64 17.59 -18.63 5.18
CA SER A 64 18.09 -18.94 3.85
C SER A 64 18.48 -17.68 3.07
N PRO A 65 19.36 -17.80 2.05
CA PRO A 65 19.66 -16.71 1.14
C PRO A 65 18.43 -16.20 0.40
N GLU A 66 17.50 -17.10 0.07
CA GLU A 66 16.24 -16.77 -0.63
C GLU A 66 15.35 -15.86 0.22
N PHE A 67 15.23 -16.15 1.51
CA PHE A 67 14.45 -15.31 2.42
C PHE A 67 15.09 -13.92 2.58
N SER A 68 16.42 -13.88 2.72
CA SER A 68 17.17 -12.63 2.82
C SER A 68 17.02 -11.77 1.55
N ALA A 69 17.16 -12.38 0.39
CA ALA A 69 17.01 -11.71 -0.90
C ALA A 69 15.59 -11.18 -1.11
N GLY A 70 14.59 -12.01 -0.80
CA GLY A 70 13.19 -11.61 -0.91
C GLY A 70 12.82 -10.47 0.03
N SER A 71 13.37 -10.48 1.24
CA SER A 71 13.17 -9.39 2.21
C SER A 71 13.75 -8.08 1.70
N LYS A 72 14.92 -8.12 1.08
CA LYS A 72 15.54 -6.95 0.47
C LYS A 72 14.69 -6.41 -0.70
N VAL A 73 14.20 -7.29 -1.54
CA VAL A 73 13.34 -6.90 -2.66
C VAL A 73 12.05 -6.25 -2.14
N LEU A 74 11.42 -6.83 -1.12
CA LEU A 74 10.22 -6.25 -0.51
C LEU A 74 10.50 -4.84 0.02
N LYS A 75 11.62 -4.67 0.73
CA LYS A 75 12.02 -3.37 1.26
C LYS A 75 12.15 -2.32 0.15
N GLU A 76 12.83 -2.68 -0.94
CA GLU A 76 13.01 -1.80 -2.09
C GLU A 76 11.69 -1.43 -2.75
N MET A 77 10.76 -2.39 -2.89
CA MET A 77 9.42 -2.14 -3.41
C MET A 77 8.64 -1.15 -2.55
N VAL A 78 8.66 -1.32 -1.24
CA VAL A 78 7.95 -0.45 -0.30
C VAL A 78 8.54 0.96 -0.31
N GLU A 79 9.86 1.07 -0.29
CA GLU A 79 10.55 2.37 -0.34
C GLU A 79 10.23 3.12 -1.63
N HIS A 80 10.26 2.43 -2.77
CA HIS A 80 9.91 3.02 -4.06
C HIS A 80 8.46 3.48 -4.08
N HIS A 81 7.55 2.66 -3.55
CA HIS A 81 6.13 2.98 -3.46
C HIS A 81 5.88 4.24 -2.62
N VAL A 82 6.55 4.37 -1.47
CA VAL A 82 6.45 5.56 -0.63
C VAL A 82 6.93 6.80 -1.36
N GLU A 83 8.05 6.71 -2.10
CA GLU A 83 8.55 7.82 -2.90
C GLU A 83 7.56 8.25 -3.98
N GLU A 84 6.96 7.30 -4.68
CA GLU A 84 5.94 7.57 -5.70
C GLU A 84 4.70 8.23 -5.10
N GLU A 85 4.26 7.77 -3.93
CA GLU A 85 3.13 8.40 -3.24
C GLU A 85 3.44 9.84 -2.86
N GLU A 86 4.58 10.09 -2.26
CA GLU A 86 4.96 11.44 -1.83
C GLU A 86 5.13 12.38 -3.01
N SER A 87 5.63 11.89 -4.14
CA SER A 87 5.87 12.70 -5.33
C SER A 87 4.63 12.92 -6.17
N ASN A 88 3.86 11.86 -6.44
CA ASN A 88 2.79 11.88 -7.44
C ASN A 88 1.39 11.79 -6.85
N VAL A 89 1.16 10.83 -5.96
CA VAL A 89 -0.19 10.56 -5.42
C VAL A 89 -0.67 11.72 -4.55
N TRP A 90 0.14 12.20 -3.64
CA TRP A 90 -0.23 13.33 -2.78
C TRP A 90 -0.37 14.62 -3.58
N LYS A 91 0.38 14.78 -4.64
CA LYS A 91 0.22 15.89 -5.58
C LYS A 91 -1.16 15.84 -6.22
N ASP A 92 -1.58 14.67 -6.71
CA ASP A 92 -2.90 14.49 -7.30
C ASP A 92 -4.02 14.78 -6.30
N VAL A 93 -3.87 14.31 -5.07
CA VAL A 93 -4.83 14.58 -3.99
C VAL A 93 -4.94 16.07 -3.71
N LYS A 94 -3.82 16.77 -3.60
CA LYS A 94 -3.81 18.22 -3.37
C LYS A 94 -4.41 19.00 -4.54
N ASN A 95 -4.17 18.55 -5.77
CA ASN A 95 -4.62 19.25 -6.97
C ASN A 95 -6.12 19.08 -7.24
N HIS A 96 -6.70 17.94 -6.86
CA HIS A 96 -8.06 17.58 -7.25
C HIS A 96 -9.08 17.58 -6.11
N PHE A 97 -8.63 17.70 -4.86
CA PHE A 97 -9.49 17.68 -3.69
C PHE A 97 -9.24 18.88 -2.78
N SER A 98 -10.32 19.49 -2.29
CA SER A 98 -10.24 20.58 -1.32
C SER A 98 -9.73 20.09 0.04
N SER A 99 -9.37 21.03 0.92
CA SER A 99 -8.98 20.71 2.30
C SER A 99 -10.08 19.92 3.04
N GLU A 100 -11.34 20.33 2.84
CA GLU A 100 -12.49 19.65 3.46
C GLU A 100 -12.66 18.23 2.93
N GLN A 101 -12.51 18.04 1.62
CA GLN A 101 -12.56 16.73 0.99
C GLN A 101 -11.43 15.83 1.48
N ARG A 102 -10.23 16.38 1.65
CA ARG A 102 -9.08 15.62 2.16
C ARG A 102 -9.27 15.18 3.61
N VAL A 103 -9.88 16.02 4.44
CA VAL A 103 -10.22 15.66 5.83
C VAL A 103 -11.20 14.50 5.84
N GLU A 104 -12.23 14.57 5.01
CA GLU A 104 -13.22 13.48 4.90
C GLU A 104 -12.59 12.19 4.37
N MET A 105 -11.71 12.29 3.37
CA MET A 105 -10.96 11.14 2.86
C MET A 105 -10.13 10.49 3.95
N ASN A 106 -9.48 11.28 4.79
CA ASN A 106 -8.68 10.75 5.90
C ASN A 106 -9.55 9.97 6.90
N LYS A 107 -10.72 10.50 7.23
CA LYS A 107 -11.67 9.80 8.11
C LYS A 107 -12.08 8.45 7.52
N ARG A 108 -12.41 8.45 6.23
CA ARG A 108 -12.81 7.24 5.51
C ARG A 108 -11.65 6.24 5.39
N PHE A 109 -10.44 6.74 5.18
CA PHE A 109 -9.22 5.94 5.15
C PHE A 109 -9.02 5.19 6.47
N LEU A 110 -9.07 5.90 7.58
CA LEU A 110 -8.88 5.31 8.90
C LEU A 110 -9.99 4.29 9.22
N ALA A 111 -11.24 4.60 8.85
CA ALA A 111 -12.36 3.68 9.02
C ALA A 111 -12.16 2.40 8.20
N ARG A 112 -11.75 2.53 6.93
CA ARG A 112 -11.51 1.37 6.06
C ARG A 112 -10.36 0.52 6.54
N LYS A 113 -9.27 1.15 6.97
CA LYS A 113 -8.11 0.47 7.54
C LYS A 113 -8.53 -0.42 8.71
N LYS A 114 -9.37 0.12 9.59
CA LYS A 114 -9.88 -0.60 10.75
C LYS A 114 -10.76 -1.79 10.37
N GLN A 115 -11.59 -1.64 9.31
CA GLN A 115 -12.45 -2.72 8.81
C GLN A 115 -11.66 -3.91 8.27
N VAL A 116 -10.47 -3.66 7.73
CA VAL A 116 -9.63 -4.67 7.08
C VAL A 116 -8.60 -5.27 8.03
N GLU A 117 -8.40 -4.69 9.21
CA GLU A 117 -7.47 -5.24 10.20
C GLU A 117 -7.86 -6.68 10.53
N PRO A 118 -6.88 -7.61 10.55
CA PRO A 118 -7.16 -8.98 10.95
C PRO A 118 -7.66 -8.99 12.39
N ALA A 119 -8.61 -9.88 12.67
CA ALA A 119 -9.08 -10.10 14.04
C ALA A 119 -7.87 -10.38 14.92
N ALA A 120 -7.83 -9.76 16.10
CA ALA A 120 -6.78 -10.03 17.08
C ALA A 120 -6.80 -11.52 17.41
N ALA A 121 -5.76 -12.21 17.02
CA ALA A 121 -5.63 -13.64 17.27
C ALA A 121 -5.21 -13.85 18.72
#